data_0889d46607dbf3bdc46e2340deb20185
#
_entry.id   0889d46607dbf3bdc46e2340deb20185
#
_cell.length_a   1.000
_cell.length_b   1.000
_cell.length_c   1.000
_cell.angle_alpha   90.00
_cell.angle_beta   90.00
_cell.angle_gamma   90.00
#
_symmetry.space_group_name_H-M   'P 1'
#
loop_
_entity.id
_entity.type
_entity.pdbx_description
1 polymer ?
#
loop_
_entity_poly.entity_id
_entity_poly.type
_entity_poly.pdbx_seq_one_letter_code
_entity_poly.pdbx_strand_id
1 'polypeptide(L)'
;RGLNLGKVALYQLSYVRVSLTSVMPFKQRITTIMTTMGFAKSGVSRDVTACDRSPTGLAIPRFSDGISRLHQPRGTVTLVDMSEEAKAHEPVMIAAFEGWNDACQAATNVIRHLVSRYDSREIRHIRCDGYYDYQVARPMLCKVTGRRRILWPQTTFYAIDVAPSTTLYAQIAPEPNYRWNDYCRQSMRIAEELDVRHIVTMGAMFADCPHTRALPLDISDQQCQCDMDREYSGPVGIPTVLDCMACEEGFSTTSMWVSVPQYLGSDECAQATMQMLAALSDRIGVELDPGDLAGKAEQWKAQASVLTRCNDDLAQYVKHLEHDYDMQEKADQVARFGAPAAQQLVREAEAFLRSRGK
;
A
#
# COMPACT_ATOMS: atom_id res chain seq x y z
N ARG A 1 -14.28 -18.29 19.19
CA ARG A 1 -14.98 -17.24 18.42
C ARG A 1 -15.16 -16.03 19.33
N GLY A 2 -14.36 -15.00 19.20
CA GLY A 2 -14.48 -13.77 19.98
C GLY A 2 -13.14 -13.10 20.29
N LEU A 3 -12.36 -12.70 19.30
CA LEU A 3 -11.06 -12.03 19.57
C LEU A 3 -10.65 -10.92 18.57
N ASN A 4 -11.56 -10.46 17.71
CA ASN A 4 -11.15 -9.47 16.68
C ASN A 4 -11.70 -8.03 16.87
N LEU A 5 -12.56 -7.76 17.85
CA LEU A 5 -13.10 -6.41 18.09
C LEU A 5 -12.13 -5.47 18.83
N GLY A 6 -11.13 -6.02 19.53
CA GLY A 6 -10.12 -5.22 20.25
C GLY A 6 -9.06 -4.57 19.36
N LYS A 7 -8.73 -5.20 18.22
CA LYS A 7 -7.67 -4.71 17.33
C LYS A 7 -8.08 -3.46 16.54
N VAL A 8 -9.32 -3.39 16.08
CA VAL A 8 -9.83 -2.24 15.29
C VAL A 8 -9.92 -0.96 16.13
N ALA A 9 -10.24 -1.06 17.43
CA ALA A 9 -10.31 0.10 18.31
C ALA A 9 -8.94 0.73 18.60
N LEU A 10 -7.86 -0.04 18.57
CA LEU A 10 -6.49 0.45 18.79
C LEU A 10 -5.97 1.30 17.61
N TYR A 11 -6.37 0.98 16.38
CA TYR A 11 -5.97 1.72 15.18
C TYR A 11 -6.60 3.11 15.11
N GLN A 12 -7.84 3.27 15.54
CA GLN A 12 -8.51 4.58 15.55
C GLN A 12 -7.95 5.55 16.61
N LEU A 13 -7.38 5.03 17.71
CA LEU A 13 -6.80 5.86 18.76
C LEU A 13 -5.39 6.37 18.44
N SER A 14 -4.65 5.74 17.52
CA SER A 14 -3.30 6.19 17.13
C SER A 14 -3.32 7.48 16.31
N TYR A 15 -4.38 7.72 15.53
CA TYR A 15 -4.47 8.89 14.65
C TYR A 15 -4.60 10.23 15.43
N VAL A 16 -5.28 10.24 16.57
CA VAL A 16 -5.42 11.44 17.41
C VAL A 16 -4.12 11.79 18.15
N ARG A 17 -3.16 10.87 18.26
CA ARG A 17 -1.91 11.05 19.04
C ARG A 17 -0.74 11.63 18.26
N VAL A 18 -0.69 11.50 16.94
CA VAL A 18 0.45 11.97 16.14
C VAL A 18 0.63 13.49 16.19
N SER A 19 -0.43 14.26 16.43
CA SER A 19 -0.34 15.74 16.57
C SER A 19 0.26 16.24 17.89
N LEU A 20 0.36 15.41 18.93
CA LEU A 20 0.79 15.87 20.27
C LEU A 20 2.20 15.42 20.69
N THR A 21 2.81 14.47 19.97
CA THR A 21 4.06 13.84 20.40
C THR A 21 5.35 14.44 19.84
N SER A 22 5.27 15.38 18.90
CA SER A 22 6.45 15.99 18.28
C SER A 22 7.27 16.93 19.17
N VAL A 23 6.81 17.24 20.40
CA VAL A 23 7.42 18.27 21.27
C VAL A 23 7.95 17.72 22.61
N MET A 24 7.79 16.41 22.92
CA MET A 24 8.20 15.91 24.25
C MET A 24 9.35 14.88 24.22
N PRO A 25 10.27 14.90 25.21
CA PRO A 25 11.37 13.94 25.32
C PRO A 25 10.88 12.52 25.60
N PHE A 26 11.58 11.55 25.04
CA PHE A 26 11.25 10.13 24.98
C PHE A 26 10.82 9.46 26.30
N LYS A 27 11.42 9.84 27.45
CA LYS A 27 11.07 9.27 28.77
C LYS A 27 9.64 9.57 29.25
N GLN A 28 9.03 10.67 28.79
CA GLN A 28 7.64 11.02 29.14
C GLN A 28 6.61 10.32 28.23
N ARG A 29 7.02 9.80 27.08
CA ARG A 29 6.12 9.12 26.14
C ARG A 29 5.59 7.78 26.68
N ILE A 30 6.41 7.01 27.39
CA ILE A 30 6.02 5.69 27.93
C ILE A 30 5.02 5.84 29.08
N THR A 31 5.20 6.82 29.96
CA THR A 31 4.30 7.02 31.10
C THR A 31 2.91 7.48 30.67
N THR A 32 2.81 8.28 29.60
CA THR A 32 1.52 8.76 29.08
C THR A 32 0.72 7.63 28.40
N ILE A 33 1.38 6.65 27.78
CA ILE A 33 0.72 5.50 27.15
C ILE A 33 0.04 4.61 28.19
N MET A 34 0.67 4.40 29.35
CA MET A 34 0.13 3.56 30.42
C MET A 34 -1.06 4.20 31.17
N THR A 35 -1.08 5.52 31.30
CA THR A 35 -2.12 6.23 32.08
C THR A 35 -3.42 6.47 31.30
N THR A 36 -3.41 6.39 29.96
CA THR A 36 -4.60 6.63 29.13
C THR A 36 -5.38 5.35 28.80
N MET A 37 -4.89 4.16 29.20
CA MET A 37 -5.58 2.88 29.02
C MET A 37 -6.65 2.58 30.11
N GLY A 38 -6.97 3.53 30.97
CA GLY A 38 -7.99 3.42 32.00
C GLY A 38 -9.31 4.12 31.63
N PHE A 39 -10.33 3.32 31.31
CA PHE A 39 -11.78 3.53 31.41
C PHE A 39 -12.51 4.60 30.59
N ALA A 40 -13.42 4.14 29.76
CA ALA A 40 -14.85 4.51 29.83
C ALA A 40 -15.74 3.51 29.09
N LYS A 41 -16.62 2.85 29.85
CA LYS A 41 -17.81 2.13 29.35
C LYS A 41 -18.95 3.13 29.26
N SER A 42 -19.68 3.17 28.16
CA SER A 42 -21.14 3.33 28.15
C SER A 42 -21.66 3.24 26.71
N GLY A 43 -22.68 2.42 26.54
CA GLY A 43 -23.38 2.15 25.29
C GLY A 43 -24.46 3.18 24.99
N VAL A 44 -24.88 3.17 23.74
CA VAL A 44 -26.27 3.42 23.31
C VAL A 44 -26.48 2.81 21.93
N SER A 45 -27.48 1.93 21.85
CA SER A 45 -28.12 1.39 20.66
C SER A 45 -29.02 2.44 20.01
N ARG A 46 -29.09 2.50 18.69
CA ARG A 46 -30.28 2.91 17.96
C ARG A 46 -30.33 2.35 16.54
N ASP A 47 -31.43 1.68 16.27
CA ASP A 47 -31.90 1.17 15.00
C ASP A 47 -32.10 2.26 13.94
N VAL A 48 -31.80 1.94 12.66
CA VAL A 48 -32.34 2.67 11.52
C VAL A 48 -32.82 1.68 10.46
N THR A 49 -34.10 1.75 10.22
CA THR A 49 -34.94 1.05 9.26
C THR A 49 -34.66 1.43 7.81
N ALA A 50 -34.86 0.44 6.94
CA ALA A 50 -34.78 0.48 5.49
C ALA A 50 -35.73 1.49 4.83
N CYS A 51 -35.34 2.00 3.68
CA CYS A 51 -36.28 2.53 2.69
C CYS A 51 -35.82 2.21 1.26
N ASP A 52 -36.66 1.39 0.65
CA ASP A 52 -36.67 0.89 -0.71
C ASP A 52 -37.28 1.95 -1.67
N ARG A 53 -36.73 2.11 -2.88
CA ARG A 53 -37.46 2.51 -4.11
C ARG A 53 -36.56 2.66 -5.34
N SER A 54 -36.68 1.73 -6.27
CA SER A 54 -36.48 1.97 -7.72
C SER A 54 -37.81 2.54 -8.30
N PRO A 55 -37.87 3.17 -9.50
CA PRO A 55 -37.73 2.48 -10.77
C PRO A 55 -37.39 3.32 -12.05
N THR A 56 -37.31 2.58 -13.20
CA THR A 56 -37.51 2.97 -14.62
C THR A 56 -36.29 3.64 -15.31
N GLY A 57 -35.70 3.14 -16.38
CA GLY A 57 -36.19 2.48 -17.59
C GLY A 57 -36.02 3.43 -18.77
N LEU A 58 -35.02 3.26 -19.66
CA LEU A 58 -35.07 3.77 -21.03
C LEU A 58 -34.12 3.01 -21.97
N ALA A 59 -34.58 2.86 -23.20
CA ALA A 59 -34.20 1.90 -24.21
C ALA A 59 -32.96 2.27 -25.02
N ILE A 60 -32.32 1.21 -25.57
CA ILE A 60 -31.21 1.22 -26.53
C ILE A 60 -31.77 1.18 -27.96
N PRO A 61 -31.17 1.85 -28.96
CA PRO A 61 -31.31 1.43 -30.36
C PRO A 61 -30.04 0.71 -30.86
N ARG A 62 -30.27 -0.45 -31.47
CA ARG A 62 -29.30 -1.20 -32.28
C ARG A 62 -29.12 -0.54 -33.64
N PHE A 63 -27.93 -0.58 -34.19
CA PHE A 63 -27.70 -0.47 -35.63
C PHE A 63 -26.81 -1.61 -36.13
N SER A 64 -27.30 -2.24 -37.19
CA SER A 64 -26.70 -3.37 -37.90
C SER A 64 -26.10 -2.95 -39.25
N ASP A 65 -25.11 -3.74 -39.67
CA ASP A 65 -24.77 -4.13 -41.04
C ASP A 65 -24.00 -3.19 -41.99
N GLY A 66 -22.93 -3.74 -42.53
CA GLY A 66 -22.26 -3.28 -43.76
C GLY A 66 -20.99 -4.04 -44.10
N ILE A 67 -21.15 -5.19 -44.79
CA ILE A 67 -20.09 -5.97 -45.40
C ILE A 67 -19.56 -5.28 -46.66
N SER A 68 -18.24 -5.25 -46.89
CA SER A 68 -17.68 -5.31 -48.25
C SER A 68 -16.24 -5.80 -48.25
N ARG A 69 -16.05 -6.92 -48.99
CA ARG A 69 -14.77 -7.52 -49.41
C ARG A 69 -14.03 -6.58 -50.39
N LEU A 70 -12.68 -6.63 -50.38
CA LEU A 70 -11.91 -6.65 -51.67
C LEU A 70 -10.40 -6.92 -51.42
N HIS A 71 -9.94 -7.98 -52.06
CA HIS A 71 -8.66 -8.22 -52.76
C HIS A 71 -7.30 -8.05 -52.08
N GLN A 72 -6.60 -9.18 -51.98
CA GLN A 72 -5.14 -9.27 -51.84
C GLN A 72 -4.39 -9.01 -53.16
N PRO A 73 -3.14 -8.55 -53.11
CA PRO A 73 -2.10 -9.18 -53.90
C PRO A 73 -0.93 -9.72 -53.07
N ARG A 74 -0.45 -10.87 -53.55
CA ARG A 74 0.73 -11.56 -53.06
C ARG A 74 2.00 -10.76 -53.39
N GLY A 75 2.78 -10.48 -52.37
CA GLY A 75 4.17 -10.05 -52.50
C GLY A 75 4.97 -10.73 -51.38
N THR A 76 5.89 -11.64 -51.80
CA THR A 76 6.85 -12.26 -50.89
C THR A 76 7.84 -11.18 -50.45
N VAL A 77 7.73 -10.76 -49.20
CA VAL A 77 8.72 -9.89 -48.54
C VAL A 77 9.50 -10.79 -47.60
N THR A 78 10.79 -10.88 -47.82
CA THR A 78 11.79 -11.51 -46.96
C THR A 78 11.73 -10.85 -45.63
N LEU A 79 11.34 -11.58 -44.58
CA LEU A 79 11.41 -11.12 -43.16
C LEU A 79 12.89 -10.94 -42.79
N VAL A 80 13.37 -9.72 -42.82
CA VAL A 80 14.51 -9.33 -42.00
C VAL A 80 14.01 -9.28 -40.56
N ASP A 81 14.55 -10.13 -39.74
CA ASP A 81 14.29 -10.20 -38.31
C ASP A 81 14.73 -8.87 -37.66
N MET A 82 13.78 -7.97 -37.47
CA MET A 82 13.93 -6.78 -36.65
C MET A 82 13.13 -6.98 -35.37
N SER A 83 13.48 -7.98 -34.58
CA SER A 83 12.89 -8.26 -33.28
C SER A 83 13.81 -7.82 -32.16
N GLU A 84 13.91 -6.52 -31.96
CA GLU A 84 14.08 -5.85 -30.66
C GLU A 84 13.36 -4.50 -30.72
N GLU A 85 12.09 -4.52 -31.09
CA GLU A 85 11.21 -3.41 -30.71
C GLU A 85 11.09 -3.47 -29.17
N ALA A 86 11.72 -2.49 -28.52
CA ALA A 86 11.53 -2.24 -27.11
C ALA A 86 10.02 -2.27 -26.83
N LYS A 87 9.53 -3.27 -26.11
CA LYS A 87 8.15 -3.31 -25.64
C LYS A 87 7.94 -2.01 -24.88
N ALA A 88 7.19 -1.08 -25.47
CA ALA A 88 6.77 0.11 -24.74
C ALA A 88 6.02 -0.38 -23.51
N HIS A 89 6.58 -0.11 -22.32
CA HIS A 89 5.91 -0.45 -21.08
C HIS A 89 4.59 0.30 -21.04
N GLU A 90 3.50 -0.39 -20.77
CA GLU A 90 2.21 0.27 -20.58
C GLU A 90 2.32 1.30 -19.47
N PRO A 91 1.74 2.50 -19.64
CA PRO A 91 1.79 3.53 -18.62
C PRO A 91 1.15 3.05 -17.31
N VAL A 92 1.90 3.16 -16.22
CA VAL A 92 1.49 2.75 -14.87
C VAL A 92 1.37 3.98 -13.99
N MET A 93 0.35 4.02 -13.14
CA MET A 93 0.20 5.00 -12.08
C MET A 93 0.28 4.32 -10.72
N ILE A 94 1.18 4.80 -9.87
CA ILE A 94 1.24 4.42 -8.45
C ILE A 94 0.52 5.45 -7.60
N ALA A 95 -0.21 5.02 -6.56
CA ALA A 95 -0.95 5.90 -5.68
C ALA A 95 -0.69 5.56 -4.21
N ALA A 96 -0.32 6.56 -3.41
CA ALA A 96 -0.15 6.43 -1.97
C ALA A 96 -0.73 7.65 -1.23
N PHE A 97 -1.26 7.40 -0.04
CA PHE A 97 -1.99 8.40 0.74
C PHE A 97 -1.49 8.44 2.16
N GLU A 98 -1.09 9.63 2.63
CA GLU A 98 -0.68 9.86 4.01
C GLU A 98 -1.84 9.60 4.97
N GLY A 99 -1.53 9.18 6.18
CA GLY A 99 -2.50 9.03 7.23
C GLY A 99 -2.69 7.59 7.69
N TRP A 100 -3.94 7.15 7.84
CA TRP A 100 -4.26 5.84 8.40
C TRP A 100 -3.72 4.66 7.57
N ASN A 101 -3.58 4.86 6.28
CA ASN A 101 -3.13 3.84 5.32
C ASN A 101 -1.61 3.80 5.14
N ASP A 102 -0.84 4.60 5.88
CA ASP A 102 0.59 4.80 5.63
C ASP A 102 1.39 4.75 6.94
N ALA A 103 1.38 3.58 7.57
CA ALA A 103 2.16 3.35 8.78
C ALA A 103 3.64 3.66 8.52
N CYS A 104 4.24 4.50 9.40
CA CYS A 104 5.62 4.95 9.29
C CYS A 104 5.97 5.64 7.95
N GLN A 105 4.98 6.16 7.23
CA GLN A 105 5.10 6.80 5.92
C GLN A 105 5.75 5.89 4.86
N ALA A 106 5.63 4.58 5.01
CA ALA A 106 6.37 3.63 4.18
C ALA A 106 5.95 3.69 2.70
N ALA A 107 4.66 3.81 2.42
CA ALA A 107 4.12 3.88 1.07
C ALA A 107 4.37 5.25 0.41
N THR A 108 4.08 6.35 1.09
CA THR A 108 4.30 7.69 0.53
C THR A 108 5.78 8.00 0.35
N ASN A 109 6.67 7.44 1.18
CA ASN A 109 8.11 7.60 1.03
C ASN A 109 8.66 6.89 -0.22
N VAL A 110 8.00 5.86 -0.77
CA VAL A 110 8.35 5.31 -2.10
C VAL A 110 8.22 6.41 -3.16
N ILE A 111 7.07 7.09 -3.20
CA ILE A 111 6.84 8.17 -4.18
C ILE A 111 7.81 9.33 -3.97
N ARG A 112 8.02 9.76 -2.72
CA ARG A 112 8.97 10.83 -2.38
C ARG A 112 10.40 10.48 -2.79
N HIS A 113 10.81 9.22 -2.59
CA HIS A 113 12.10 8.73 -3.03
C HIS A 113 12.25 8.82 -4.55
N LEU A 114 11.27 8.30 -5.30
CA LEU A 114 11.27 8.33 -6.76
C LEU A 114 11.31 9.78 -7.30
N VAL A 115 10.48 10.66 -6.77
CA VAL A 115 10.46 12.10 -7.14
C VAL A 115 11.79 12.78 -6.87
N SER A 116 12.49 12.40 -5.80
CA SER A 116 13.81 12.98 -5.47
C SER A 116 14.97 12.37 -6.26
N ARG A 117 14.81 11.14 -6.76
CA ARG A 117 15.88 10.38 -7.39
C ARG A 117 15.93 10.52 -8.91
N TYR A 118 14.78 10.69 -9.52
CA TYR A 118 14.61 10.72 -10.97
C TYR A 118 14.19 12.11 -11.47
N ASP A 119 14.34 12.36 -12.76
CA ASP A 119 13.73 13.54 -13.38
C ASP A 119 12.21 13.44 -13.25
N SER A 120 11.64 14.41 -12.52
CA SER A 120 10.24 14.38 -12.13
C SER A 120 9.61 15.77 -12.29
N ARG A 121 8.36 15.79 -12.73
CA ARG A 121 7.58 17.01 -12.89
C ARG A 121 6.17 16.85 -12.37
N GLU A 122 5.69 17.87 -11.68
CA GLU A 122 4.27 17.97 -11.32
C GLU A 122 3.45 18.23 -12.58
N ILE A 123 2.41 17.39 -12.78
CA ILE A 123 1.61 17.43 -14.01
C ILE A 123 0.14 17.79 -13.79
N ARG A 124 -0.42 17.39 -12.65
CA ARG A 124 -1.83 17.60 -12.30
C ARG A 124 -2.00 17.76 -10.79
N HIS A 125 -3.11 18.39 -10.40
CA HIS A 125 -3.54 18.48 -9.01
C HIS A 125 -5.04 18.28 -8.90
N ILE A 126 -5.49 17.59 -7.82
CA ILE A 126 -6.87 17.69 -7.37
C ILE A 126 -6.91 18.73 -6.26
N ARG A 127 -7.73 19.77 -6.46
CA ARG A 127 -7.87 20.87 -5.50
C ARG A 127 -8.46 20.37 -4.19
N CYS A 128 -8.06 20.98 -3.09
CA CYS A 128 -8.45 20.60 -1.75
C CYS A 128 -9.93 20.85 -1.40
N ASP A 129 -10.57 21.78 -2.11
CA ASP A 129 -11.92 22.25 -1.75
C ASP A 129 -12.96 21.11 -1.75
N GLY A 130 -13.54 20.88 -0.58
CA GLY A 130 -14.57 19.86 -0.38
C GLY A 130 -14.09 18.42 -0.17
N TYR A 131 -12.77 18.17 -0.20
CA TYR A 131 -12.19 16.85 0.09
C TYR A 131 -11.54 16.75 1.46
N TYR A 132 -11.04 17.86 2.01
CA TYR A 132 -10.28 17.87 3.25
C TYR A 132 -10.97 18.63 4.37
N ASP A 133 -10.92 18.07 5.57
CA ASP A 133 -11.19 18.79 6.81
C ASP A 133 -9.90 19.46 7.29
N TYR A 134 -9.88 20.77 7.27
CA TYR A 134 -8.69 21.52 7.68
C TYR A 134 -8.39 21.46 9.20
N GLN A 135 -9.27 20.89 9.99
CA GLN A 135 -8.95 20.57 11.39
C GLN A 135 -8.13 19.28 11.49
N VAL A 136 -8.28 18.36 10.53
CA VAL A 136 -7.54 17.10 10.43
C VAL A 136 -6.30 17.28 9.55
N ALA A 137 -6.48 17.64 8.28
CA ALA A 137 -5.42 17.93 7.32
C ALA A 137 -5.11 19.43 7.30
N ARG A 138 -4.34 19.90 8.29
CA ARG A 138 -4.08 21.34 8.48
C ARG A 138 -3.20 21.92 7.39
N PRO A 139 -3.57 23.11 6.83
CA PRO A 139 -2.66 23.88 5.99
C PRO A 139 -1.37 24.24 6.73
N MET A 140 -0.24 24.19 6.04
CA MET A 140 1.08 24.44 6.60
C MET A 140 1.60 25.84 6.22
N LEU A 141 2.09 26.61 7.18
CA LEU A 141 2.75 27.87 6.93
C LEU A 141 4.24 27.62 6.69
N CYS A 142 4.69 27.86 5.46
CA CYS A 142 6.07 27.67 5.04
C CYS A 142 6.71 29.01 4.62
N LYS A 143 8.04 29.05 4.70
CA LYS A 143 8.84 30.16 4.14
C LYS A 143 9.50 29.67 2.84
N VAL A 144 9.00 30.12 1.71
CA VAL A 144 9.52 29.76 0.38
C VAL A 144 10.15 31.01 -0.23
N THR A 145 11.42 30.94 -0.59
CA THR A 145 12.19 32.08 -1.17
C THR A 145 12.06 33.37 -0.35
N GLY A 146 12.10 33.27 0.98
CA GLY A 146 12.00 34.41 1.88
C GLY A 146 10.57 34.92 2.14
N ARG A 147 9.56 34.44 1.45
CA ARG A 147 8.15 34.85 1.61
C ARG A 147 7.36 33.75 2.33
N ARG A 148 6.44 34.17 3.23
CA ARG A 148 5.50 33.26 3.87
C ARG A 148 4.45 32.81 2.85
N ARG A 149 4.19 31.49 2.78
CA ARG A 149 3.14 30.88 1.97
C ARG A 149 2.39 29.86 2.80
N ILE A 150 1.09 29.73 2.54
CA ILE A 150 0.27 28.62 3.09
C ILE A 150 0.25 27.53 2.03
N LEU A 151 0.69 26.35 2.45
CA LEU A 151 0.55 25.12 1.66
C LEU A 151 -0.74 24.44 2.12
N TRP A 152 -1.68 24.31 1.21
CA TRP A 152 -2.93 23.59 1.44
C TRP A 152 -2.74 22.11 1.21
N PRO A 153 -3.47 21.24 1.94
CA PRO A 153 -3.50 19.83 1.61
C PRO A 153 -4.05 19.66 0.18
N GLN A 154 -3.38 18.91 -0.63
CA GLN A 154 -3.78 18.69 -2.03
C GLN A 154 -3.26 17.35 -2.51
N THR A 155 -3.89 16.82 -3.57
CA THR A 155 -3.35 15.71 -4.33
C THR A 155 -2.44 16.23 -5.42
N THR A 156 -1.25 15.67 -5.50
CA THR A 156 -0.29 16.00 -6.56
C THR A 156 -0.02 14.75 -7.40
N PHE A 157 0.00 14.96 -8.72
CA PHE A 157 0.39 13.94 -9.69
C PHE A 157 1.72 14.31 -10.30
N TYR A 158 2.63 13.35 -10.33
CA TYR A 158 3.96 13.47 -10.93
C TYR A 158 4.07 12.58 -12.17
N ALA A 159 4.82 13.04 -13.16
CA ALA A 159 5.44 12.19 -14.17
C ALA A 159 6.91 12.03 -13.80
N ILE A 160 7.37 10.80 -13.69
CA ILE A 160 8.71 10.43 -13.23
C ILE A 160 9.37 9.59 -14.31
N ASP A 161 10.44 10.08 -14.91
CA ASP A 161 11.13 9.40 -16.00
C ASP A 161 12.15 8.41 -15.41
N VAL A 162 11.69 7.15 -15.15
CA VAL A 162 12.46 6.10 -14.46
C VAL A 162 13.43 5.35 -15.39
N ALA A 163 13.18 5.38 -16.71
CA ALA A 163 14.07 4.86 -17.74
C ALA A 163 13.89 5.67 -19.05
N PRO A 164 14.80 5.56 -20.04
CA PRO A 164 14.77 6.41 -21.25
C PRO A 164 13.46 6.39 -22.04
N SER A 165 12.69 5.30 -21.94
CA SER A 165 11.39 5.15 -22.62
C SER A 165 10.24 4.84 -21.66
N THR A 166 10.44 5.02 -20.35
CA THR A 166 9.47 4.62 -19.34
C THR A 166 9.20 5.76 -18.37
N THR A 167 8.00 6.32 -18.43
CA THR A 167 7.50 7.29 -17.46
C THR A 167 6.54 6.59 -16.51
N LEU A 168 6.81 6.67 -15.22
CA LEU A 168 5.93 6.24 -14.15
C LEU A 168 5.13 7.43 -13.65
N TYR A 169 3.82 7.31 -13.59
CA TYR A 169 2.97 8.33 -12.99
C TYR A 169 2.78 8.06 -11.50
N ALA A 170 2.75 9.10 -10.69
CA ALA A 170 2.58 8.94 -9.25
C ALA A 170 1.55 9.93 -8.70
N GLN A 171 0.62 9.42 -7.90
CA GLN A 171 -0.35 10.20 -7.14
C GLN A 171 0.01 10.14 -5.65
N ILE A 172 0.20 11.30 -5.03
CA ILE A 172 0.44 11.41 -3.59
C ILE A 172 -0.47 12.48 -2.98
N ALA A 173 -1.05 12.18 -1.82
CA ALA A 173 -1.95 13.08 -1.11
C ALA A 173 -2.04 12.72 0.37
N PRO A 174 -2.46 13.64 1.26
CA PRO A 174 -3.15 13.27 2.48
C PRO A 174 -4.42 12.47 2.15
N GLU A 175 -4.83 11.54 3.02
CA GLU A 175 -6.11 10.85 2.83
C GLU A 175 -7.26 11.86 2.84
N PRO A 176 -8.14 11.89 1.80
CA PRO A 176 -9.28 12.80 1.79
C PRO A 176 -10.27 12.41 2.90
N ASN A 177 -10.89 13.43 3.53
CA ASN A 177 -11.85 13.21 4.60
C ASN A 177 -13.28 13.04 4.07
N TYR A 178 -13.56 13.56 2.86
CA TYR A 178 -14.92 13.63 2.32
C TYR A 178 -14.96 13.26 0.84
N ARG A 179 -16.14 12.85 0.35
CA ARG A 179 -16.47 12.69 -1.07
C ARG A 179 -15.54 11.70 -1.81
N TRP A 180 -15.25 10.58 -1.21
CA TRP A 180 -14.30 9.60 -1.75
C TRP A 180 -14.66 9.11 -3.16
N ASN A 181 -15.92 8.86 -3.44
CA ASN A 181 -16.37 8.47 -4.79
C ASN A 181 -16.00 9.51 -5.85
N ASP A 182 -16.28 10.80 -5.58
CA ASP A 182 -15.93 11.87 -6.52
C ASP A 182 -14.42 12.05 -6.63
N TYR A 183 -13.71 11.88 -5.51
CA TYR A 183 -12.25 11.94 -5.46
C TYR A 183 -11.62 10.85 -6.35
N CYS A 184 -12.04 9.59 -6.19
CA CYS A 184 -11.55 8.47 -6.97
C CYS A 184 -11.88 8.64 -8.47
N ARG A 185 -13.09 9.09 -8.81
CA ARG A 185 -13.43 9.42 -10.20
C ARG A 185 -12.54 10.49 -10.82
N GLN A 186 -12.14 11.51 -10.03
CA GLN A 186 -11.18 12.50 -10.53
C GLN A 186 -9.79 11.90 -10.74
N SER A 187 -9.32 11.04 -9.83
CA SER A 187 -8.06 10.32 -9.96
C SER A 187 -8.05 9.45 -11.23
N MET A 188 -9.12 8.69 -11.47
CA MET A 188 -9.26 7.84 -12.65
C MET A 188 -9.31 8.64 -13.96
N ARG A 189 -10.03 9.78 -14.01
CA ARG A 189 -10.02 10.67 -15.18
C ARG A 189 -8.62 11.17 -15.51
N ILE A 190 -7.83 11.53 -14.49
CA ILE A 190 -6.45 11.94 -14.70
C ILE A 190 -5.61 10.77 -15.23
N ALA A 191 -5.83 9.56 -14.72
CA ALA A 191 -5.18 8.36 -15.22
C ALA A 191 -5.54 8.09 -16.69
N GLU A 192 -6.82 8.23 -17.07
CA GLU A 192 -7.29 8.14 -18.47
C GLU A 192 -6.65 9.19 -19.38
N GLU A 193 -6.58 10.47 -18.95
CA GLU A 193 -5.90 11.56 -19.68
C GLU A 193 -4.41 11.29 -19.91
N LEU A 194 -3.80 10.44 -19.09
CA LEU A 194 -2.39 10.03 -19.16
C LEU A 194 -2.20 8.67 -19.86
N ASP A 195 -3.26 8.12 -20.48
CA ASP A 195 -3.28 6.79 -21.10
C ASP A 195 -2.87 5.65 -20.16
N VAL A 196 -2.97 5.85 -18.85
CA VAL A 196 -2.70 4.82 -17.85
C VAL A 196 -3.70 3.69 -17.97
N ARG A 197 -3.20 2.45 -17.95
CA ARG A 197 -4.02 1.22 -17.98
C ARG A 197 -3.91 0.42 -16.70
N HIS A 198 -2.85 0.63 -15.92
CA HIS A 198 -2.58 -0.08 -14.70
C HIS A 198 -2.38 0.90 -13.54
N ILE A 199 -3.15 0.71 -12.47
CA ILE A 199 -3.05 1.49 -11.23
C ILE A 199 -2.54 0.59 -10.12
N VAL A 200 -1.45 1.01 -9.47
CA VAL A 200 -0.87 0.33 -8.30
C VAL A 200 -1.17 1.17 -7.06
N THR A 201 -2.01 0.68 -6.17
CA THR A 201 -2.26 1.31 -4.88
C THR A 201 -1.30 0.78 -3.83
N MET A 202 -0.71 1.68 -3.06
CA MET A 202 0.27 1.34 -2.02
C MET A 202 -0.22 1.78 -0.65
N GLY A 203 -0.04 0.91 0.34
CA GLY A 203 -0.36 1.19 1.73
C GLY A 203 0.61 0.52 2.70
N ALA A 204 0.57 0.95 3.95
CA ALA A 204 1.33 0.35 5.02
C ALA A 204 0.48 0.26 6.30
N MET A 205 0.63 -0.83 7.04
CA MET A 205 -0.11 -1.06 8.28
C MET A 205 0.81 -1.52 9.40
N PHE A 206 0.43 -1.22 10.65
CA PHE A 206 1.11 -1.79 11.81
C PHE A 206 0.69 -3.25 12.00
N ALA A 207 1.66 -4.11 12.28
CA ALA A 207 1.45 -5.53 12.52
C ALA A 207 2.41 -6.11 13.57
N ASP A 208 2.09 -7.31 14.03
CA ASP A 208 2.96 -8.13 14.85
C ASP A 208 3.96 -8.85 13.94
N CYS A 209 5.05 -8.16 13.57
CA CYS A 209 6.12 -8.72 12.74
C CYS A 209 7.50 -8.33 13.31
N PRO A 210 8.51 -9.19 13.20
CA PRO A 210 9.84 -8.91 13.73
C PRO A 210 10.63 -8.00 12.77
N HIS A 211 11.33 -6.99 13.32
CA HIS A 211 12.19 -6.10 12.52
C HIS A 211 13.46 -6.80 12.00
N THR A 212 13.77 -7.97 12.53
CA THR A 212 14.95 -8.79 12.18
C THR A 212 14.75 -9.70 10.98
N ARG A 213 13.53 -9.77 10.44
CA ARG A 213 13.16 -10.54 9.25
C ARG A 213 12.70 -9.61 8.12
N ALA A 214 12.45 -10.18 6.95
CA ALA A 214 11.74 -9.47 5.90
C ALA A 214 10.36 -9.05 6.42
N LEU A 215 9.95 -7.81 6.16
CA LEU A 215 8.63 -7.35 6.56
C LEU A 215 7.57 -8.00 5.67
N PRO A 216 6.44 -8.45 6.21
CA PRO A 216 5.38 -9.03 5.41
C PRO A 216 4.89 -8.03 4.36
N LEU A 217 4.83 -8.45 3.11
CA LEU A 217 4.36 -7.66 1.98
C LEU A 217 3.26 -8.45 1.27
N ASP A 218 2.06 -7.90 1.25
CA ASP A 218 0.92 -8.46 0.53
C ASP A 218 0.75 -7.74 -0.80
N ILE A 219 0.75 -8.50 -1.89
CA ILE A 219 0.56 -8.00 -3.25
C ILE A 219 -0.58 -8.79 -3.88
N SER A 220 -1.61 -8.08 -4.32
CA SER A 220 -2.76 -8.71 -4.94
C SER A 220 -3.17 -7.96 -6.20
N ASP A 221 -3.29 -8.72 -7.30
CA ASP A 221 -3.81 -8.24 -8.56
C ASP A 221 -5.33 -8.44 -8.59
N GLN A 222 -6.05 -7.40 -8.95
CA GLN A 222 -7.47 -7.54 -9.26
C GLN A 222 -7.64 -7.60 -10.78
N GLN A 223 -8.09 -8.75 -11.24
CA GLN A 223 -8.79 -8.84 -12.52
C GLN A 223 -10.28 -8.76 -12.20
N CYS A 224 -11.04 -7.95 -12.93
CA CYS A 224 -12.46 -7.56 -12.71
C CYS A 224 -13.50 -8.67 -12.46
N GLN A 225 -13.13 -9.79 -11.87
CA GLN A 225 -14.01 -10.73 -11.22
C GLN A 225 -13.70 -10.62 -9.75
N CYS A 226 -14.64 -10.06 -8.99
CA CYS A 226 -14.57 -10.01 -7.54
C CYS A 226 -14.15 -11.38 -7.02
N ASP A 227 -12.86 -11.54 -6.71
CA ASP A 227 -12.37 -12.72 -6.03
C ASP A 227 -13.01 -12.69 -4.65
N MET A 228 -14.09 -13.48 -4.52
CA MET A 228 -14.86 -13.62 -3.27
C MET A 228 -14.03 -14.27 -2.15
N ASP A 229 -12.77 -14.64 -2.43
CA ASP A 229 -11.86 -15.29 -1.50
C ASP A 229 -11.07 -14.32 -0.58
N ARG A 230 -11.26 -13.01 -0.71
CA ARG A 230 -10.67 -12.09 0.28
C ARG A 230 -11.45 -12.17 1.59
N GLU A 231 -10.89 -12.84 2.58
CA GLU A 231 -11.47 -13.01 3.93
C GLU A 231 -11.66 -11.68 4.69
N TYR A 232 -11.08 -10.57 4.24
CA TYR A 232 -11.19 -9.31 4.96
C TYR A 232 -12.53 -8.63 4.73
N SER A 233 -13.26 -8.46 5.83
CA SER A 233 -14.49 -7.66 5.90
C SER A 233 -14.37 -6.66 7.04
N GLY A 234 -14.27 -5.37 6.72
CA GLY A 234 -14.08 -4.33 7.73
C GLY A 234 -13.88 -2.94 7.11
N PRO A 235 -13.52 -1.94 7.94
CA PRO A 235 -13.21 -0.59 7.48
C PRO A 235 -12.02 -0.60 6.51
N VAL A 236 -12.11 0.16 5.44
CA VAL A 236 -11.05 0.33 4.44
C VAL A 236 -10.68 1.81 4.31
N GLY A 237 -9.50 2.07 3.79
CA GLY A 237 -9.06 3.40 3.46
C GLY A 237 -9.14 3.71 1.96
N ILE A 238 -8.76 4.93 1.59
CA ILE A 238 -8.85 5.42 0.22
C ILE A 238 -8.06 4.59 -0.80
N PRO A 239 -6.89 3.96 -0.48
CA PRO A 239 -6.21 3.09 -1.43
C PRO A 239 -7.08 1.93 -1.90
N THR A 240 -7.75 1.25 -0.97
CA THR A 240 -8.66 0.13 -1.28
C THR A 240 -9.89 0.60 -2.06
N VAL A 241 -10.45 1.76 -1.71
CA VAL A 241 -11.61 2.32 -2.45
C VAL A 241 -11.21 2.67 -3.88
N LEU A 242 -10.04 3.28 -4.09
CA LEU A 242 -9.53 3.60 -5.42
C LEU A 242 -9.26 2.32 -6.23
N ASP A 243 -8.67 1.31 -5.62
CA ASP A 243 -8.39 0.01 -6.24
C ASP A 243 -9.68 -0.67 -6.73
N CYS A 244 -10.69 -0.79 -5.86
CA CYS A 244 -11.98 -1.38 -6.22
C CYS A 244 -12.69 -0.59 -7.33
N MET A 245 -12.79 0.73 -7.20
CA MET A 245 -13.46 1.58 -8.19
C MET A 245 -12.74 1.56 -9.55
N ALA A 246 -11.40 1.59 -9.54
CA ALA A 246 -10.61 1.52 -10.77
C ALA A 246 -10.80 0.16 -11.48
N CYS A 247 -10.85 -0.94 -10.73
CA CYS A 247 -11.16 -2.25 -11.28
C CYS A 247 -12.57 -2.29 -11.91
N GLU A 248 -13.58 -1.73 -11.25
CA GLU A 248 -14.95 -1.63 -11.77
C GLU A 248 -15.04 -0.81 -13.08
N GLU A 249 -14.22 0.23 -13.22
CA GLU A 249 -14.14 1.08 -14.43
C GLU A 249 -13.22 0.48 -15.52
N GLY A 250 -12.62 -0.71 -15.28
CA GLY A 250 -11.88 -1.47 -16.28
C GLY A 250 -10.37 -1.23 -16.32
N PHE A 251 -9.78 -0.58 -15.32
CA PHE A 251 -8.34 -0.54 -15.14
C PHE A 251 -7.83 -1.90 -14.64
N SER A 252 -6.64 -2.28 -15.04
CA SER A 252 -5.86 -3.30 -14.33
C SER A 252 -5.39 -2.70 -13.00
N THR A 253 -5.55 -3.41 -11.89
CA THR A 253 -5.12 -2.88 -10.59
C THR A 253 -4.25 -3.85 -9.82
N THR A 254 -3.31 -3.31 -9.05
CA THR A 254 -2.50 -4.05 -8.08
C THR A 254 -2.54 -3.31 -6.75
N SER A 255 -2.85 -4.02 -5.68
CA SER A 255 -2.82 -3.50 -4.32
C SER A 255 -1.58 -4.04 -3.61
N MET A 256 -0.75 -3.15 -3.04
CA MET A 256 0.49 -3.48 -2.34
C MET A 256 0.45 -2.96 -0.90
N TRP A 257 0.58 -3.84 0.09
CA TRP A 257 0.55 -3.49 1.50
C TRP A 257 1.75 -4.04 2.23
N VAL A 258 2.52 -3.18 2.89
CA VAL A 258 3.64 -3.58 3.75
C VAL A 258 3.24 -3.52 5.22
N SER A 259 3.58 -4.57 5.97
CA SER A 259 3.43 -4.61 7.42
C SER A 259 4.64 -4.01 8.11
N VAL A 260 4.42 -3.16 9.12
CA VAL A 260 5.48 -2.48 9.89
C VAL A 260 5.38 -2.88 11.35
N PRO A 261 6.49 -3.14 12.05
CA PRO A 261 6.47 -3.52 13.46
C PRO A 261 5.83 -2.46 14.34
N GLN A 262 4.70 -2.77 14.99
CA GLN A 262 3.96 -1.83 15.83
C GLN A 262 4.71 -1.41 17.10
N TYR A 263 5.65 -2.22 17.59
CA TYR A 263 6.41 -1.95 18.82
C TYR A 263 7.54 -0.93 18.66
N LEU A 264 7.86 -0.51 17.43
CA LEU A 264 8.88 0.49 17.15
C LEU A 264 8.35 1.93 17.08
N GLY A 265 7.02 2.10 17.15
CA GLY A 265 6.39 3.40 17.07
C GLY A 265 6.11 3.86 15.64
N SER A 266 5.88 5.16 15.46
CA SER A 266 5.44 5.77 14.19
C SER A 266 6.53 6.50 13.42
N ASP A 267 7.81 6.36 13.82
CA ASP A 267 8.92 6.95 13.07
C ASP A 267 9.08 6.25 11.71
N GLU A 268 9.69 6.92 10.74
CA GLU A 268 9.85 6.39 9.38
C GLU A 268 10.54 5.02 9.39
N CYS A 269 9.98 4.08 8.61
CA CYS A 269 10.53 2.73 8.43
C CYS A 269 11.18 2.60 7.05
N ALA A 270 12.46 2.93 6.95
CA ALA A 270 13.20 2.83 5.68
C ALA A 270 13.25 1.40 5.12
N GLN A 271 13.21 0.37 5.99
CA GLN A 271 13.14 -1.02 5.57
C GLN A 271 11.85 -1.33 4.79
N ALA A 272 10.71 -0.83 5.29
CA ALA A 272 9.42 -1.03 4.61
C ALA A 272 9.38 -0.29 3.26
N THR A 273 9.86 0.96 3.22
CA THR A 273 9.97 1.73 1.98
C THR A 273 10.85 1.01 0.96
N MET A 274 12.01 0.49 1.37
CA MET A 274 12.94 -0.22 0.48
C MET A 274 12.32 -1.51 -0.07
N GLN A 275 11.66 -2.30 0.79
CA GLN A 275 11.03 -3.56 0.33
C GLN A 275 9.87 -3.29 -0.63
N MET A 276 9.05 -2.27 -0.36
CA MET A 276 7.97 -1.87 -1.26
C MET A 276 8.51 -1.34 -2.60
N LEU A 277 9.60 -0.56 -2.59
CA LEU A 277 10.27 -0.09 -3.80
C LEU A 277 10.80 -1.26 -4.64
N ALA A 278 11.44 -2.25 -4.02
CA ALA A 278 11.93 -3.44 -4.71
C ALA A 278 10.78 -4.24 -5.34
N ALA A 279 9.71 -4.47 -4.60
CA ALA A 279 8.53 -5.16 -5.12
C ALA A 279 7.82 -4.38 -6.25
N LEU A 280 7.79 -3.05 -6.17
CA LEU A 280 7.29 -2.21 -7.25
C LEU A 280 8.17 -2.34 -8.50
N SER A 281 9.51 -2.34 -8.33
CA SER A 281 10.48 -2.54 -9.40
C SER A 281 10.23 -3.86 -10.15
N ASP A 282 10.09 -4.95 -9.40
CA ASP A 282 9.77 -6.27 -9.97
C ASP A 282 8.42 -6.26 -10.70
N ARG A 283 7.43 -5.55 -10.14
CA ARG A 283 6.08 -5.51 -10.69
C ARG A 283 5.97 -4.77 -12.01
N ILE A 284 6.66 -3.63 -12.12
CA ILE A 284 6.66 -2.82 -13.36
C ILE A 284 7.72 -3.27 -14.36
N GLY A 285 8.60 -4.21 -13.98
CA GLY A 285 9.67 -4.70 -14.84
C GLY A 285 10.74 -3.68 -15.17
N VAL A 286 10.93 -2.66 -14.32
CA VAL A 286 11.95 -1.61 -14.44
C VAL A 286 12.76 -1.56 -13.16
N GLU A 287 14.08 -1.61 -13.28
CA GLU A 287 14.98 -1.49 -12.13
C GLU A 287 14.90 -0.07 -11.55
N LEU A 288 14.37 0.04 -10.33
CA LEU A 288 14.27 1.29 -9.60
C LEU A 288 15.47 1.43 -8.64
N ASP A 289 16.19 2.54 -8.78
CA ASP A 289 17.39 2.81 -7.96
C ASP A 289 17.02 3.05 -6.49
N PRO A 290 17.46 2.19 -5.57
CA PRO A 290 17.21 2.37 -4.14
C PRO A 290 18.01 3.54 -3.52
N GLY A 291 19.03 4.05 -4.19
CA GLY A 291 19.86 5.14 -3.71
C GLY A 291 20.40 4.89 -2.30
N ASP A 292 20.10 5.78 -1.37
CA ASP A 292 20.51 5.71 0.04
C ASP A 292 19.57 4.90 0.94
N LEU A 293 18.43 4.41 0.40
CA LEU A 293 17.45 3.63 1.18
C LEU A 293 18.03 2.36 1.78
N ALA A 294 18.95 1.68 1.07
CA ALA A 294 19.59 0.47 1.58
C ALA A 294 20.36 0.77 2.88
N GLY A 295 21.17 1.84 2.89
CA GLY A 295 21.89 2.27 4.08
C GLY A 295 20.99 2.72 5.21
N LYS A 296 19.90 3.44 4.89
CA LYS A 296 18.88 3.87 5.87
C LYS A 296 18.14 2.67 6.46
N ALA A 297 17.83 1.64 5.67
CA ALA A 297 17.17 0.42 6.14
C ALA A 297 18.07 -0.36 7.12
N GLU A 298 19.37 -0.51 6.83
CA GLU A 298 20.29 -1.15 7.77
C GLU A 298 20.46 -0.34 9.06
N GLN A 299 20.53 0.98 8.95
CA GLN A 299 20.58 1.86 10.13
C GLN A 299 19.30 1.72 10.97
N TRP A 300 18.13 1.68 10.34
CA TRP A 300 16.85 1.47 11.00
C TRP A 300 16.81 0.12 11.74
N LYS A 301 17.24 -0.98 11.11
CA LYS A 301 17.37 -2.30 11.74
C LYS A 301 18.28 -2.29 12.95
N ALA A 302 19.42 -1.62 12.83
CA ALA A 302 20.39 -1.51 13.93
C ALA A 302 19.80 -0.75 15.11
N GLN A 303 19.10 0.38 14.86
CA GLN A 303 18.42 1.16 15.89
C GLN A 303 17.30 0.35 16.56
N ALA A 304 16.46 -0.34 15.79
CA ALA A 304 15.41 -1.22 16.29
C ALA A 304 15.99 -2.32 17.20
N SER A 305 17.09 -2.94 16.78
CA SER A 305 17.79 -3.96 17.56
C SER A 305 18.38 -3.42 18.88
N VAL A 306 18.85 -2.18 18.91
CA VAL A 306 19.31 -1.55 20.14
C VAL A 306 18.14 -1.30 21.10
N LEU A 307 17.02 -0.76 20.58
CA LEU A 307 15.82 -0.50 21.39
C LEU A 307 15.26 -1.78 22.03
N THR A 308 15.22 -2.87 21.25
CA THR A 308 14.72 -4.16 21.76
C THR A 308 15.63 -4.79 22.80
N ARG A 309 16.96 -4.66 22.69
CA ARG A 309 17.92 -5.17 23.68
C ARG A 309 17.89 -4.41 25.01
N CYS A 310 17.43 -3.18 25.02
CA CYS A 310 17.32 -2.36 26.24
C CYS A 310 16.10 -2.69 27.11
N ASN A 311 15.22 -3.62 26.67
CA ASN A 311 14.02 -4.02 27.36
C ASN A 311 13.80 -5.54 27.22
N ASP A 312 13.93 -6.27 28.33
CA ASP A 312 13.86 -7.72 28.36
C ASP A 312 12.49 -8.27 27.87
N ASP A 313 11.40 -7.62 28.29
CA ASP A 313 10.05 -8.01 27.85
C ASP A 313 9.88 -7.85 26.34
N LEU A 314 10.38 -6.74 25.80
CA LEU A 314 10.36 -6.47 24.35
C LEU A 314 11.28 -7.44 23.60
N ALA A 315 12.44 -7.77 24.15
CA ALA A 315 13.34 -8.75 23.56
C ALA A 315 12.69 -10.16 23.51
N GLN A 316 11.98 -10.54 24.56
CA GLN A 316 11.24 -11.80 24.58
C GLN A 316 10.08 -11.81 23.59
N TYR A 317 9.35 -10.71 23.49
CA TYR A 317 8.27 -10.53 22.50
C TYR A 317 8.77 -10.65 21.06
N VAL A 318 9.89 -9.98 20.72
CA VAL A 318 10.48 -10.06 19.39
C VAL A 318 10.92 -11.50 19.07
N LYS A 319 11.52 -12.23 20.02
CA LYS A 319 11.88 -13.65 19.83
C LYS A 319 10.66 -14.52 19.54
N HIS A 320 9.52 -14.23 20.15
CA HIS A 320 8.27 -14.94 19.84
C HIS A 320 7.81 -14.65 18.42
N LEU A 321 7.82 -13.39 18.01
CA LEU A 321 7.51 -12.99 16.64
C LEU A 321 8.45 -13.61 15.60
N GLU A 322 9.76 -13.69 15.90
CA GLU A 322 10.72 -14.38 15.05
C GLU A 322 10.41 -15.86 14.89
N HIS A 323 10.05 -16.52 15.99
CA HIS A 323 9.67 -17.94 15.95
C HIS A 323 8.41 -18.15 15.08
N ASP A 324 7.39 -17.34 15.28
CA ASP A 324 6.13 -17.44 14.53
C ASP A 324 6.36 -17.18 13.04
N TYR A 325 7.17 -16.16 12.71
CA TYR A 325 7.57 -15.87 11.34
C TYR A 325 8.30 -17.05 10.68
N ASP A 326 9.33 -17.59 11.35
CA ASP A 326 10.14 -18.70 10.84
C ASP A 326 9.30 -19.99 10.68
N MET A 327 8.28 -20.18 11.51
CA MET A 327 7.33 -21.30 11.37
C MET A 327 6.38 -21.10 10.20
N GLN A 328 5.87 -19.89 10.01
CA GLN A 328 5.00 -19.56 8.88
C GLN A 328 5.75 -19.69 7.55
N GLU A 329 6.97 -19.17 7.47
CA GLU A 329 7.80 -19.27 6.27
C GLU A 329 8.07 -20.73 5.88
N LYS A 330 8.35 -21.59 6.85
CA LYS A 330 8.49 -23.05 6.61
C LYS A 330 7.19 -23.67 6.09
N ALA A 331 6.04 -23.30 6.67
CA ALA A 331 4.76 -23.80 6.22
C ALA A 331 4.46 -23.38 4.76
N ASP A 332 4.75 -22.13 4.42
CA ASP A 332 4.57 -21.60 3.07
C ASP A 332 5.51 -22.26 2.06
N GLN A 333 6.77 -22.53 2.46
CA GLN A 333 7.71 -23.30 1.63
C GLN A 333 7.18 -24.71 1.36
N VAL A 334 6.69 -25.40 2.38
CA VAL A 334 6.09 -26.74 2.23
C VAL A 334 4.89 -26.71 1.29
N ALA A 335 4.04 -25.69 1.40
CA ALA A 335 2.88 -25.52 0.52
C ALA A 335 3.26 -25.31 -0.94
N ARG A 336 4.35 -24.55 -1.19
CA ARG A 336 4.88 -24.28 -2.57
C ARG A 336 5.52 -25.50 -3.22
N PHE A 337 6.19 -26.38 -2.44
CA PHE A 337 6.91 -27.54 -2.99
C PHE A 337 6.03 -28.76 -3.27
N GLY A 338 4.76 -28.73 -2.87
CA GLY A 338 3.77 -29.80 -3.14
C GLY A 338 3.90 -31.05 -2.25
N ALA A 339 2.94 -31.96 -2.39
CA ALA A 339 2.78 -33.14 -1.56
C ALA A 339 4.02 -34.06 -1.37
N PRO A 340 4.94 -34.27 -2.34
CA PRO A 340 6.12 -35.12 -2.13
C PRO A 340 7.12 -34.55 -1.13
N ALA A 341 7.38 -33.25 -1.17
CA ALA A 341 8.31 -32.58 -0.25
C ALA A 341 7.73 -32.47 1.17
N ALA A 342 6.42 -32.24 1.28
CA ALA A 342 5.72 -32.25 2.57
C ALA A 342 5.84 -33.62 3.26
N GLN A 343 5.68 -34.72 2.54
CA GLN A 343 5.85 -36.09 3.08
C GLN A 343 7.29 -36.37 3.51
N GLN A 344 8.28 -35.82 2.81
CA GLN A 344 9.68 -35.99 3.20
C GLN A 344 9.98 -35.22 4.51
N LEU A 345 9.51 -33.99 4.65
CA LEU A 345 9.65 -33.18 5.87
C LEU A 345 8.96 -33.82 7.08
N VAL A 346 7.77 -34.40 6.90
CA VAL A 346 7.08 -35.15 7.94
C VAL A 346 7.90 -36.36 8.36
N ARG A 347 8.47 -37.12 7.44
CA ARG A 347 9.35 -38.27 7.75
C ARG A 347 10.62 -37.85 8.51
N GLU A 348 11.23 -36.76 8.14
CA GLU A 348 12.40 -36.19 8.80
C GLU A 348 12.08 -35.72 10.22
N ALA A 349 10.93 -35.05 10.43
CA ALA A 349 10.44 -34.62 11.72
C ALA A 349 10.11 -35.82 12.62
N GLU A 350 9.45 -36.86 12.11
CA GLU A 350 9.20 -38.10 12.86
C GLU A 350 10.50 -38.85 13.21
N ALA A 351 11.47 -38.89 12.30
CA ALA A 351 12.78 -39.49 12.57
C ALA A 351 13.51 -38.75 13.68
N PHE A 352 13.47 -37.39 13.64
CA PHE A 352 14.07 -36.56 14.68
C PHE A 352 13.42 -36.74 16.05
N LEU A 353 12.07 -36.79 16.10
CA LEU A 353 11.35 -37.05 17.34
C LEU A 353 11.63 -38.46 17.92
N ARG A 354 11.76 -39.49 17.07
CA ARG A 354 12.16 -40.86 17.49
C ARG A 354 13.58 -40.90 18.00
N SER A 355 14.50 -40.08 17.51
CA SER A 355 15.88 -40.03 17.98
C SER A 355 16.05 -39.36 19.35
N ARG A 356 15.11 -38.48 19.74
CA ARG A 356 15.09 -37.81 21.07
C ARG A 356 14.31 -38.55 22.15
N GLY A 357 13.57 -39.59 21.78
CA GLY A 357 12.77 -40.40 22.70
C GLY A 357 13.49 -41.63 23.25
N LYS A 358 14.83 -41.70 23.13
CA LYS A 358 15.67 -42.75 23.76
C LYS A 358 16.59 -42.15 24.80
#